data_9990a119f9fbac9214464b386fad3310
#
_entry.id   9990a119f9fbac9214464b386fad3310
#
_cell.length_a   1.000
_cell.length_b   1.000
_cell.length_c   1.000
_cell.angle_alpha   90.00
_cell.angle_beta   90.00
_cell.angle_gamma   90.00
#
_symmetry.space_group_name_H-M   'P 1'
#
loop_
_entity.id
_entity.type
_entity.pdbx_description
1 polymer ?
#
loop_
_entity_poly.entity_id
_entity_poly.type
_entity_poly.pdbx_seq_one_letter_code
_entity_poly.pdbx_strand_id
1 'polypeptide(L)'
;LQETWMCPVMSLDRSLTVKGGTDDGWAELDTLNKFTLLFGEEKTAELFKSYRDNYITEEDFENVKALGFNCIRIPFWYRNFMSDENGTYITENDDENPGFVKLDFACEMAEKYNLYLIFDMHGCPGGQNGDHSSGKTGRNLLYSDKNYQNIMENLWIKIATRYKDRTCVAAYD
;
A
#
# COMPACT_ATOMS: atom_id res chain seq x y z
N LEU A 1 15.86 -5.32 1.65
CA LEU A 1 14.65 -6.12 1.56
C LEU A 1 13.44 -5.24 1.29
N GLN A 2 12.48 -5.72 0.54
CA GLN A 2 11.25 -5.02 0.20
C GLN A 2 10.07 -5.90 0.59
N GLU A 3 9.15 -5.34 1.36
CA GLU A 3 7.86 -5.93 1.69
C GLU A 3 6.75 -4.97 1.27
N THR A 4 5.58 -5.50 0.92
CA THR A 4 4.51 -4.67 0.37
C THR A 4 3.14 -5.06 0.89
N TRP A 5 2.34 -4.06 1.24
CA TRP A 5 0.90 -4.20 1.45
C TRP A 5 0.07 -3.87 0.19
N MET A 6 0.74 -3.57 -0.91
CA MET A 6 0.07 -3.32 -2.16
C MET A 6 -0.54 -4.62 -2.70
N CYS A 7 -0.18 -5.11 -3.69
CA CYS A 7 -0.91 -6.03 -4.53
C CYS A 7 -0.87 -7.49 -4.05
N PRO A 8 -1.95 -8.07 -3.61
CA PRO A 8 -2.02 -9.51 -3.36
C PRO A 8 -1.87 -10.34 -4.64
N VAL A 9 -2.00 -9.71 -5.82
CA VAL A 9 -2.00 -10.40 -7.13
C VAL A 9 -0.64 -10.95 -7.49
N MET A 10 0.45 -10.33 -7.05
CA MET A 10 1.79 -10.84 -7.36
C MET A 10 2.08 -12.18 -6.69
N SER A 11 1.35 -12.52 -5.63
CA SER A 11 1.41 -13.81 -4.94
C SER A 11 0.25 -14.75 -5.28
N LEU A 12 -0.79 -14.29 -5.98
CA LEU A 12 -1.91 -15.13 -6.40
C LEU A 12 -1.59 -15.84 -7.72
N ASP A 13 -2.03 -17.09 -7.81
CA ASP A 13 -1.95 -17.86 -9.05
C ASP A 13 -2.67 -17.13 -10.20
N ARG A 14 -1.95 -16.95 -11.29
CA ARG A 14 -2.45 -16.33 -12.52
C ARG A 14 -3.71 -17.00 -13.07
N SER A 15 -3.99 -18.25 -12.72
CA SER A 15 -5.21 -18.98 -13.13
C SER A 15 -6.49 -18.39 -12.55
N LEU A 16 -6.39 -17.61 -11.46
CA LEU A 16 -7.52 -16.92 -10.84
C LEU A 16 -7.87 -15.59 -11.53
N THR A 17 -7.03 -15.13 -12.46
CA THR A 17 -7.37 -13.98 -13.29
C THR A 17 -8.34 -14.42 -14.38
N VAL A 18 -9.54 -13.83 -14.38
CA VAL A 18 -10.60 -14.14 -15.33
C VAL A 18 -10.07 -14.04 -16.76
N LYS A 19 -10.15 -15.13 -17.54
CA LYS A 19 -9.88 -15.14 -18.97
C LYS A 19 -10.73 -14.09 -19.67
N GLY A 20 -10.10 -13.14 -20.34
CA GLY A 20 -10.78 -12.15 -21.18
C GLY A 20 -10.50 -10.69 -20.83
N GLY A 21 -9.69 -10.40 -19.84
CA GLY A 21 -9.07 -9.07 -19.68
C GLY A 21 -7.88 -8.97 -20.64
N THR A 22 -7.71 -7.85 -21.26
CA THR A 22 -6.45 -7.37 -21.78
C THR A 22 -5.37 -7.55 -20.69
N ASP A 23 -4.09 -7.52 -21.02
CA ASP A 23 -2.94 -7.63 -20.08
C ASP A 23 -3.02 -6.69 -18.86
N ASP A 24 -4.08 -5.91 -18.76
CA ASP A 24 -4.39 -4.85 -17.83
C ASP A 24 -4.93 -5.33 -16.45
N GLY A 25 -5.03 -6.60 -16.21
CA GLY A 25 -5.73 -7.15 -15.02
C GLY A 25 -4.86 -7.43 -13.79
N TRP A 26 -3.70 -6.80 -13.65
CA TRP A 26 -2.70 -7.14 -12.64
C TRP A 26 -2.53 -6.11 -11.52
N ALA A 27 -3.05 -4.91 -11.71
CA ALA A 27 -2.99 -3.86 -10.72
C ALA A 27 -3.93 -4.13 -9.55
N GLU A 28 -3.63 -3.55 -8.39
CA GLU A 28 -4.42 -3.75 -7.17
C GLU A 28 -5.88 -3.34 -7.35
N LEU A 29 -6.15 -2.19 -7.98
CA LEU A 29 -7.52 -1.74 -8.23
C LEU A 29 -8.27 -2.69 -9.18
N ASP A 30 -7.60 -3.20 -10.21
CA ASP A 30 -8.21 -4.15 -11.15
C ASP A 30 -8.57 -5.46 -10.45
N THR A 31 -7.70 -5.92 -9.54
CA THR A 31 -7.95 -7.10 -8.71
C THR A 31 -9.10 -6.86 -7.74
N LEU A 32 -9.10 -5.73 -7.04
CA LEU A 32 -10.18 -5.34 -6.12
C LEU A 32 -11.53 -5.35 -6.84
N ASN A 33 -11.61 -4.73 -8.03
CA ASN A 33 -12.82 -4.68 -8.83
C ASN A 33 -13.29 -6.07 -9.27
N LYS A 34 -12.36 -6.95 -9.67
CA LYS A 34 -12.69 -8.34 -10.05
C LYS A 34 -13.19 -9.15 -8.86
N PHE A 35 -12.56 -9.05 -7.72
CA PHE A 35 -13.03 -9.71 -6.50
C PHE A 35 -14.40 -9.21 -6.08
N THR A 36 -14.64 -7.89 -6.16
CA THR A 36 -15.93 -7.29 -5.87
C THR A 36 -17.01 -7.82 -6.80
N LEU A 37 -16.71 -7.95 -8.10
CA LEU A 37 -17.64 -8.54 -9.07
C LEU A 37 -17.96 -10.01 -8.78
N LEU A 38 -16.97 -10.79 -8.32
CA LEU A 38 -17.12 -12.23 -8.08
C LEU A 38 -17.74 -12.56 -6.72
N PHE A 39 -17.40 -11.81 -5.69
CA PHE A 39 -17.70 -12.15 -4.29
C PHE A 39 -18.57 -11.11 -3.57
N GLY A 40 -18.82 -9.95 -4.19
CA GLY A 40 -19.47 -8.81 -3.56
C GLY A 40 -18.50 -7.98 -2.69
N GLU A 41 -18.92 -6.77 -2.33
CA GLU A 41 -18.11 -5.79 -1.60
C GLU A 41 -17.66 -6.29 -0.23
N GLU A 42 -18.59 -6.82 0.56
CA GLU A 42 -18.33 -7.28 1.93
C GLU A 42 -17.29 -8.40 1.98
N LYS A 43 -17.45 -9.44 1.15
CA LYS A 43 -16.52 -10.56 1.10
C LYS A 43 -15.16 -10.15 0.54
N THR A 44 -15.12 -9.24 -0.42
CA THR A 44 -13.89 -8.67 -0.95
C THR A 44 -13.14 -7.90 0.12
N ALA A 45 -13.81 -7.05 0.87
CA ALA A 45 -13.21 -6.30 1.98
C ALA A 45 -12.62 -7.23 3.05
N GLU A 46 -13.36 -8.31 3.42
CA GLU A 46 -12.88 -9.33 4.36
C GLU A 46 -11.60 -10.03 3.85
N LEU A 47 -11.58 -10.45 2.59
CA LEU A 47 -10.45 -11.14 1.97
C LEU A 47 -9.20 -10.25 1.93
N PHE A 48 -9.35 -9.00 1.47
CA PHE A 48 -8.22 -8.05 1.43
C PHE A 48 -7.74 -7.66 2.83
N LYS A 49 -8.66 -7.52 3.79
CA LYS A 49 -8.28 -7.31 5.19
C LYS A 49 -7.46 -8.48 5.72
N SER A 50 -7.95 -9.71 5.52
CA SER A 50 -7.25 -10.92 5.95
C SER A 50 -5.85 -11.03 5.34
N TYR A 51 -5.71 -10.74 4.04
CA TYR A 51 -4.41 -10.68 3.38
C TYR A 51 -3.48 -9.68 4.06
N ARG A 52 -3.91 -8.42 4.20
CA ARG A 52 -3.10 -7.35 4.76
C ARG A 52 -2.73 -7.56 6.22
N ASP A 53 -3.56 -8.28 6.98
CA ASP A 53 -3.29 -8.57 8.38
C ASP A 53 -2.26 -9.70 8.59
N ASN A 54 -2.10 -10.57 7.58
CA ASN A 54 -1.26 -11.76 7.69
C ASN A 54 -0.04 -11.77 6.75
N TYR A 55 0.09 -10.79 5.85
CA TYR A 55 1.17 -10.79 4.85
C TYR A 55 2.49 -10.26 5.41
N ILE A 56 2.45 -9.15 6.15
CA ILE A 56 3.61 -8.62 6.87
C ILE A 56 3.31 -8.74 8.37
N THR A 57 4.12 -9.52 9.05
CA THR A 57 3.98 -9.87 10.45
C THR A 57 5.25 -9.52 11.23
N GLU A 58 5.23 -9.68 12.53
CA GLU A 58 6.42 -9.49 13.36
C GLU A 58 7.56 -10.44 12.95
N GLU A 59 7.24 -11.69 12.56
CA GLU A 59 8.23 -12.69 12.13
C GLU A 59 9.05 -12.20 10.94
N ASP A 60 8.47 -11.41 10.03
CA ASP A 60 9.18 -10.86 8.88
C ASP A 60 10.28 -9.88 9.33
N PHE A 61 10.00 -9.02 10.32
CA PHE A 61 11.00 -8.11 10.88
C PHE A 61 12.11 -8.85 11.62
N GLU A 62 11.76 -9.89 12.38
CA GLU A 62 12.73 -10.76 13.04
C GLU A 62 13.64 -11.44 12.03
N ASN A 63 13.08 -12.03 10.98
CA ASN A 63 13.81 -12.70 9.91
C ASN A 63 14.73 -11.73 9.15
N VAL A 64 14.27 -10.52 8.83
CA VAL A 64 15.10 -9.47 8.21
C VAL A 64 16.31 -9.15 9.08
N LYS A 65 16.08 -9.01 10.39
CA LYS A 65 17.18 -8.74 11.33
C LYS A 65 18.14 -9.92 11.44
N ALA A 66 17.63 -11.14 11.52
CA ALA A 66 18.44 -12.36 11.59
C ALA A 66 19.31 -12.56 10.34
N LEU A 67 18.84 -12.12 9.17
CA LEU A 67 19.59 -12.11 7.91
C LEU A 67 20.67 -11.02 7.83
N GLY A 68 20.76 -10.14 8.84
CA GLY A 68 21.79 -9.08 8.90
C GLY A 68 21.42 -7.79 8.16
N PHE A 69 20.18 -7.64 7.70
CA PHE A 69 19.71 -6.37 7.13
C PHE A 69 19.43 -5.36 8.25
N ASN A 70 19.49 -4.09 7.90
CA ASN A 70 19.23 -2.98 8.81
C ASN A 70 18.13 -2.02 8.33
N CYS A 71 17.54 -2.27 7.14
CA CYS A 71 16.54 -1.41 6.56
C CYS A 71 15.51 -2.22 5.76
N ILE A 72 14.25 -1.81 5.86
CA ILE A 72 13.13 -2.35 5.08
C ILE A 72 12.48 -1.20 4.32
N ARG A 73 12.26 -1.37 3.02
CA ARG A 73 11.41 -0.49 2.22
C ARG A 73 10.00 -1.07 2.22
N ILE A 74 9.02 -0.23 2.59
CA ILE A 74 7.60 -0.59 2.71
C ILE A 74 6.81 0.12 1.60
N PRO A 75 6.58 -0.53 0.46
CA PRO A 75 5.69 -0.02 -0.56
C PRO A 75 4.23 -0.06 -0.10
N PHE A 76 3.50 1.02 -0.33
CA PHE A 76 2.07 1.10 -0.08
C PHE A 76 1.35 1.84 -1.21
N TRP A 77 0.03 1.64 -1.26
CA TRP A 77 -0.86 2.32 -2.19
C TRP A 77 -1.64 3.41 -1.45
N TYR A 78 -1.81 4.60 -2.07
CA TYR A 78 -2.57 5.68 -1.43
C TYR A 78 -3.98 5.26 -0.98
N ARG A 79 -4.59 4.27 -1.68
CA ARG A 79 -5.89 3.69 -1.32
C ARG A 79 -5.87 2.81 -0.07
N ASN A 80 -4.70 2.57 0.53
CA ASN A 80 -4.64 2.01 1.88
C ASN A 80 -5.17 2.99 2.93
N PHE A 81 -5.16 4.29 2.63
CA PHE A 81 -5.62 5.39 3.48
C PHE A 81 -6.95 5.99 3.03
N MET A 82 -7.26 5.91 1.73
CA MET A 82 -8.36 6.60 1.08
C MET A 82 -9.34 5.63 0.44
N SER A 83 -10.64 5.91 0.57
CA SER A 83 -11.73 5.07 0.07
C SER A 83 -11.99 5.23 -1.42
N ASP A 84 -11.58 6.36 -2.01
CA ASP A 84 -11.83 6.69 -3.41
C ASP A 84 -10.64 7.40 -4.08
N GLU A 85 -10.80 7.75 -5.33
CA GLU A 85 -9.79 8.47 -6.13
C GLU A 85 -9.81 9.98 -5.91
N ASN A 86 -10.78 10.51 -5.17
CA ASN A 86 -10.90 11.95 -4.87
C ASN A 86 -10.15 12.33 -3.59
N GLY A 87 -9.52 11.37 -2.92
CA GLY A 87 -8.75 11.62 -1.71
C GLY A 87 -9.58 11.59 -0.43
N THR A 88 -10.77 10.98 -0.46
CA THR A 88 -11.60 10.79 0.74
C THR A 88 -10.94 9.76 1.65
N TYR A 89 -10.57 10.13 2.87
CA TYR A 89 -10.01 9.20 3.84
C TYR A 89 -11.02 8.13 4.24
N ILE A 90 -10.55 6.91 4.51
CA ILE A 90 -11.39 5.78 4.97
C ILE A 90 -12.06 6.13 6.30
N THR A 91 -11.36 6.86 7.16
CA THR A 91 -11.88 7.44 8.38
C THR A 91 -11.15 8.75 8.68
N GLU A 92 -11.82 9.67 9.37
CA GLU A 92 -11.23 10.93 9.83
C GLU A 92 -10.31 10.73 11.05
N ASN A 93 -10.46 9.59 11.75
CA ASN A 93 -9.58 9.24 12.86
C ASN A 93 -8.35 8.48 12.32
N ASP A 94 -7.19 9.13 12.33
CA ASP A 94 -5.95 8.55 11.83
C ASP A 94 -5.52 7.29 12.58
N ASP A 95 -5.84 7.18 13.87
CA ASP A 95 -5.49 6.00 14.67
C ASP A 95 -6.33 4.77 14.32
N GLU A 96 -7.44 4.96 13.60
CA GLU A 96 -8.30 3.90 13.09
C GLU A 96 -8.14 3.70 11.57
N ASN A 97 -7.40 4.58 10.90
CA ASN A 97 -7.21 4.48 9.46
C ASN A 97 -6.30 3.30 9.13
N PRO A 98 -6.74 2.33 8.30
CA PRO A 98 -5.99 1.10 8.04
C PRO A 98 -4.57 1.33 7.54
N GLY A 99 -4.34 2.37 6.74
CA GLY A 99 -3.01 2.73 6.25
C GLY A 99 -2.09 3.17 7.38
N PHE A 100 -2.55 4.06 8.27
CA PHE A 100 -1.75 4.50 9.42
C PHE A 100 -1.53 3.38 10.43
N VAL A 101 -2.54 2.57 10.73
CA VAL A 101 -2.40 1.40 11.62
C VAL A 101 -1.28 0.47 11.14
N LYS A 102 -1.16 0.25 9.83
CA LYS A 102 -0.08 -0.59 9.27
C LYS A 102 1.29 0.08 9.32
N LEU A 103 1.39 1.37 9.06
CA LEU A 103 2.66 2.09 9.19
C LEU A 103 3.10 2.23 10.66
N ASP A 104 2.16 2.40 11.59
CA ASP A 104 2.44 2.39 13.03
C ASP A 104 3.01 1.05 13.48
N PHE A 105 2.37 -0.05 13.08
CA PHE A 105 2.88 -1.40 13.31
C PHE A 105 4.30 -1.58 12.75
N ALA A 106 4.55 -1.12 11.52
CA ALA A 106 5.88 -1.21 10.92
C ALA A 106 6.92 -0.43 11.74
N CYS A 107 6.58 0.77 12.23
CA CYS A 107 7.46 1.55 13.11
C CYS A 107 7.74 0.84 14.43
N GLU A 108 6.71 0.28 15.08
CA GLU A 108 6.86 -0.46 16.33
C GLU A 108 7.79 -1.66 16.16
N MET A 109 7.62 -2.43 15.08
CA MET A 109 8.47 -3.57 14.78
C MET A 109 9.89 -3.15 14.40
N ALA A 110 10.05 -2.09 13.62
CA ALA A 110 11.37 -1.57 13.26
C ALA A 110 12.15 -1.08 14.50
N GLU A 111 11.50 -0.40 15.42
CA GLU A 111 12.11 0.01 16.68
C GLU A 111 12.49 -1.19 17.56
N LYS A 112 11.58 -2.18 17.67
CA LYS A 112 11.83 -3.42 18.43
C LYS A 112 13.05 -4.18 17.92
N TYR A 113 13.22 -4.30 16.61
CA TYR A 113 14.29 -5.06 15.98
C TYR A 113 15.50 -4.20 15.57
N ASN A 114 15.51 -2.91 15.90
CA ASN A 114 16.56 -1.97 15.54
C ASN A 114 16.83 -1.98 14.01
N LEU A 115 15.77 -1.68 13.26
CA LEU A 115 15.75 -1.55 11.80
C LEU A 115 15.35 -0.13 11.40
N TYR A 116 15.69 0.26 10.18
CA TYR A 116 15.21 1.47 9.54
C TYR A 116 14.10 1.15 8.54
N LEU A 117 13.23 2.14 8.30
CA LEU A 117 12.15 2.07 7.32
C LEU A 117 12.34 3.12 6.23
N ILE A 118 11.99 2.75 5.00
CA ILE A 118 11.73 3.66 3.90
C ILE A 118 10.26 3.51 3.54
N PHE A 119 9.47 4.55 3.73
CA PHE A 119 8.07 4.58 3.32
C PHE A 119 8.00 4.95 1.84
N ASP A 120 7.41 4.05 1.04
CA ASP A 120 7.32 4.17 -0.41
C ASP A 120 5.86 4.23 -0.86
N MET A 121 5.42 5.41 -1.35
CA MET A 121 4.11 5.51 -2.00
C MET A 121 4.20 4.95 -3.42
N HIS A 122 4.31 3.65 -3.53
CA HIS A 122 4.51 2.93 -4.78
C HIS A 122 3.31 2.98 -5.73
N GLY A 123 2.11 3.19 -5.21
CA GLY A 123 0.89 3.47 -5.96
C GLY A 123 0.36 4.86 -5.64
N CYS A 124 0.57 5.81 -6.55
CA CYS A 124 0.20 7.20 -6.38
C CYS A 124 -1.22 7.51 -6.89
N PRO A 125 -1.88 8.58 -6.36
CA PRO A 125 -3.11 9.08 -6.93
C PRO A 125 -2.97 9.36 -8.43
N GLY A 126 -3.94 8.92 -9.23
CA GLY A 126 -3.92 9.09 -10.67
C GLY A 126 -2.95 8.16 -11.43
N GLY A 127 -2.08 7.41 -10.73
CA GLY A 127 -1.04 6.57 -11.32
C GLY A 127 0.15 7.36 -11.86
N GLN A 128 1.37 6.88 -11.63
CA GLN A 128 2.61 7.58 -12.00
C GLN A 128 3.25 7.07 -13.29
N ASN A 129 2.96 5.86 -13.76
CA ASN A 129 3.64 5.29 -14.94
C ASN A 129 2.73 4.43 -15.83
N GLY A 130 1.50 4.14 -15.42
CA GLY A 130 0.58 3.28 -16.17
C GLY A 130 0.85 1.77 -16.05
N ASP A 131 1.88 1.36 -15.33
CA ASP A 131 2.17 -0.05 -15.07
C ASP A 131 1.31 -0.59 -13.91
N HIS A 132 1.21 -1.91 -13.81
CA HIS A 132 0.46 -2.57 -12.73
C HIS A 132 0.97 -2.18 -11.33
N SER A 133 2.26 -1.92 -11.19
CA SER A 133 2.90 -1.52 -9.94
C SER A 133 2.42 -0.16 -9.41
N SER A 134 1.82 0.69 -10.26
CA SER A 134 1.23 1.96 -9.82
C SER A 134 -0.17 1.82 -9.19
N GLY A 135 -0.64 0.59 -9.01
CA GLY A 135 -1.95 0.28 -8.44
C GLY A 135 -3.12 0.32 -9.41
N LYS A 136 -2.92 0.86 -10.62
CA LYS A 136 -3.91 0.91 -11.71
C LYS A 136 -3.23 0.86 -13.07
N THR A 137 -3.45 -0.20 -13.83
CA THR A 137 -2.90 -0.32 -15.19
C THR A 137 -3.50 0.71 -16.15
N GLY A 138 -2.68 1.19 -17.07
CA GLY A 138 -3.08 2.11 -18.14
C GLY A 138 -3.35 3.54 -17.66
N ARG A 139 -3.05 3.87 -16.40
CA ARG A 139 -3.30 5.19 -15.81
C ARG A 139 -2.00 5.91 -15.49
N ASN A 140 -1.81 7.08 -16.08
CA ASN A 140 -0.63 7.93 -15.90
C ASN A 140 -1.05 9.40 -15.86
N LEU A 141 -1.75 9.81 -14.81
CA LEU A 141 -2.34 11.14 -14.67
C LEU A 141 -1.67 11.99 -13.59
N LEU A 142 -0.86 11.39 -12.71
CA LEU A 142 -0.23 12.10 -11.60
C LEU A 142 0.49 13.37 -12.04
N TYR A 143 1.29 13.30 -13.12
CA TYR A 143 2.11 14.42 -13.56
C TYR A 143 1.36 15.46 -14.40
N SER A 144 0.16 15.14 -14.88
CA SER A 144 -0.65 16.01 -15.73
C SER A 144 -1.88 16.59 -15.04
N ASP A 145 -2.30 16.05 -13.90
CA ASP A 145 -3.50 16.47 -13.19
C ASP A 145 -3.15 17.00 -11.78
N LYS A 146 -3.36 18.29 -11.60
CA LYS A 146 -3.06 18.99 -10.33
C LYS A 146 -3.86 18.45 -9.15
N ASN A 147 -5.06 17.91 -9.38
CA ASN A 147 -5.87 17.34 -8.31
C ASN A 147 -5.16 16.12 -7.69
N TYR A 148 -4.64 15.19 -8.52
CA TYR A 148 -3.90 14.04 -8.01
C TYR A 148 -2.59 14.42 -7.32
N GLN A 149 -1.89 15.44 -7.82
CA GLN A 149 -0.71 15.99 -7.15
C GLN A 149 -1.05 16.53 -5.76
N ASN A 150 -2.15 17.26 -5.61
CA ASN A 150 -2.59 17.80 -4.33
C ASN A 150 -2.99 16.67 -3.35
N ILE A 151 -3.67 15.63 -3.83
CA ILE A 151 -4.02 14.46 -3.01
C ILE A 151 -2.76 13.77 -2.50
N MET A 152 -1.77 13.54 -3.36
CA MET A 152 -0.49 12.95 -2.99
C MET A 152 0.27 13.82 -1.98
N GLU A 153 0.39 15.12 -2.24
CA GLU A 153 1.06 16.07 -1.36
C GLU A 153 0.43 16.10 0.04
N ASN A 154 -0.90 16.16 0.11
CA ASN A 154 -1.62 16.16 1.39
C ASN A 154 -1.40 14.87 2.18
N LEU A 155 -1.39 13.71 1.52
CA LEU A 155 -1.12 12.44 2.18
C LEU A 155 0.33 12.39 2.70
N TRP A 156 1.31 12.85 1.89
CA TRP A 156 2.71 12.91 2.33
C TRP A 156 2.91 13.87 3.50
N ILE A 157 2.26 15.03 3.50
CA ILE A 157 2.29 15.97 4.64
C ILE A 157 1.77 15.28 5.91
N LYS A 158 0.67 14.55 5.79
CA LYS A 158 0.05 13.83 6.91
C LYS A 158 0.96 12.72 7.45
N ILE A 159 1.52 11.89 6.56
CA ILE A 159 2.49 10.84 6.90
C ILE A 159 3.73 11.46 7.57
N ALA A 160 4.36 12.44 6.93
CA ALA A 160 5.57 13.07 7.46
C ALA A 160 5.32 13.75 8.82
N THR A 161 4.16 14.37 9.00
CA THR A 161 3.79 14.99 10.28
C THR A 161 3.63 13.95 11.39
N ARG A 162 2.98 12.80 11.10
CA ARG A 162 2.79 11.72 12.06
C ARG A 162 4.10 11.07 12.49
N TYR A 163 5.01 10.86 11.54
CA TYR A 163 6.24 10.09 11.79
C TYR A 163 7.51 10.93 11.97
N LYS A 164 7.43 12.26 12.02
CA LYS A 164 8.60 13.16 12.14
C LYS A 164 9.53 12.87 13.30
N ASP A 165 9.00 12.34 14.40
CA ASP A 165 9.73 12.06 15.62
C ASP A 165 10.10 10.56 15.76
N ARG A 166 9.76 9.72 14.76
CA ARG A 166 10.08 8.30 14.73
C ARG A 166 11.44 8.10 14.05
N THR A 167 12.48 7.91 14.84
CA THR A 167 13.87 7.80 14.35
C THR A 167 14.14 6.55 13.50
N CYS A 168 13.25 5.57 13.52
CA CYS A 168 13.29 4.41 12.63
C CYS A 168 12.93 4.76 11.18
N VAL A 169 12.23 5.86 10.91
CA VAL A 169 11.87 6.28 9.55
C VAL A 169 13.05 7.04 8.93
N ALA A 170 13.75 6.39 8.01
CA ALA A 170 14.96 6.93 7.39
C ALA A 170 14.69 7.76 6.14
N ALA A 171 13.64 7.43 5.38
CA ALA A 171 13.32 8.12 4.13
C ALA A 171 11.85 7.95 3.72
N TYR A 172 11.45 8.83 2.80
CA TYR A 172 10.19 8.81 2.06
C TYR A 172 10.51 8.71 0.56
N ASP A 173 9.83 7.81 -0.18
CA ASP A 173 10.07 7.50 -1.58
C ASP A 173 8.76 7.58 -2.39
#